data_8cb0033ce57bedec21bb8b567a4f361e
#
_entry.id   8cb0033ce57bedec21bb8b567a4f361e
#
_cell.length_a   1.000
_cell.length_b   1.000
_cell.length_c   1.000
_cell.angle_alpha   90.00
_cell.angle_beta   90.00
_cell.angle_gamma   90.00
#
_symmetry.space_group_name_H-M   'P 1'
#
loop_
_entity.id
_entity.type
_entity.pdbx_description
1 polymer ?
#
loop_
_entity_poly.entity_id
_entity_poly.type
_entity_poly.pdbx_seq_one_letter_code
_entity_poly.pdbx_strand_id
1 'polypeptide(L)'
;MSMRDGNLRRRLTVSGDGVMAEIAAVFNEVADRQMHVTGELSRVRRVVGREGKLSERLEAGATEGAWAAAIEAANALVDDLARPVSEVSRVLTAVAEGDLEQRMDLRSEGSDGTVRPLRGEFLKVARTVNHLVDQLSVFASEVTRVAVEVGTEGILGGQAHVRGVSGSWKDLTDSVNTMANQLTAQVRDIALVTTAVANGDLSQKVTANVAGEMLSLKNTVNTMVDQLSSFSSEVTRVAREVGTEGELGGQAEVAGVAGVWKDLTDSVNTMAGNLTNQVRGIAEVTTAVANGDLSQKVTVSARGEIAQLADTINQMTDTLRTFADEVTRVSGEVGAEGLLGGQAQVPGAAGTWKDLTDSVNTVFRNITTQVRDIA
;
A
#
# COMPACT_ATOMS: atom_id res chain seq x y z
N MET A 1 -18.90 64.71 -55.50
CA MET A 1 -18.87 64.92 -54.03
C MET A 1 -18.13 66.22 -53.74
N SER A 2 -18.73 67.17 -53.10
CA SER A 2 -18.14 68.42 -52.70
C SER A 2 -17.47 68.26 -51.29
N MET A 3 -16.70 69.22 -50.90
CA MET A 3 -16.15 69.27 -49.54
C MET A 3 -17.24 69.27 -48.44
N ARG A 4 -18.39 69.89 -48.78
CA ARG A 4 -19.59 69.82 -47.98
C ARG A 4 -20.04 68.40 -47.67
N ASP A 5 -19.72 67.49 -48.56
CA ASP A 5 -20.06 66.04 -48.41
C ASP A 5 -18.90 65.23 -47.81
N GLY A 6 -17.88 65.92 -47.20
CA GLY A 6 -16.74 65.28 -46.51
C GLY A 6 -15.55 64.91 -47.45
N ASN A 7 -15.50 65.42 -48.68
CA ASN A 7 -14.35 65.16 -49.55
C ASN A 7 -13.24 66.17 -49.26
N LEU A 8 -12.34 65.85 -48.34
CA LEU A 8 -11.23 66.67 -47.89
C LEU A 8 -10.01 66.59 -48.81
N ARG A 9 -10.03 65.86 -49.93
CA ARG A 9 -8.90 65.80 -50.88
C ARG A 9 -8.85 66.93 -51.85
N ARG A 10 -9.94 67.73 -51.99
CA ARG A 10 -9.95 68.96 -52.84
C ARG A 10 -9.21 70.06 -52.17
N ARG A 11 -8.39 70.78 -52.94
CA ARG A 11 -7.64 72.00 -52.53
C ARG A 11 -8.18 73.22 -53.22
N LEU A 12 -8.22 74.31 -52.52
CA LEU A 12 -8.45 75.60 -53.09
C LEU A 12 -7.13 76.16 -53.69
N THR A 13 -7.18 76.40 -54.96
CA THR A 13 -6.05 77.05 -55.66
C THR A 13 -6.49 78.46 -56.06
N VAL A 14 -5.76 79.49 -55.63
CA VAL A 14 -6.01 80.87 -55.93
C VAL A 14 -4.74 81.45 -56.49
N SER A 15 -4.83 82.22 -57.62
CA SER A 15 -3.69 82.88 -58.26
C SER A 15 -3.60 84.31 -57.72
N GLY A 16 -2.49 84.69 -57.11
CA GLY A 16 -2.18 86.02 -56.59
C GLY A 16 -2.06 86.12 -55.06
N ASP A 17 -1.49 87.18 -54.59
CA ASP A 17 -1.31 87.51 -53.15
C ASP A 17 -2.50 88.39 -52.68
N GLY A 18 -3.19 87.91 -51.66
CA GLY A 18 -4.32 88.65 -51.07
C GLY A 18 -5.18 87.82 -50.17
N VAL A 19 -6.21 88.42 -49.58
CA VAL A 19 -7.12 87.79 -48.62
C VAL A 19 -7.68 86.45 -49.12
N MET A 20 -7.92 86.28 -50.43
CA MET A 20 -8.42 85.00 -50.97
C MET A 20 -7.35 83.93 -51.03
N ALA A 21 -6.06 84.27 -51.17
CA ALA A 21 -4.98 83.28 -51.08
C ALA A 21 -4.74 82.89 -49.63
N GLU A 22 -4.86 83.76 -48.69
CA GLU A 22 -4.83 83.49 -47.24
C GLU A 22 -5.98 82.61 -46.80
N ILE A 23 -7.21 82.91 -47.24
CA ILE A 23 -8.36 82.03 -47.00
C ILE A 23 -8.15 80.59 -47.60
N ALA A 24 -7.60 80.50 -48.80
CA ALA A 24 -7.31 79.23 -49.43
C ALA A 24 -6.24 78.41 -48.68
N ALA A 25 -5.18 79.13 -48.19
CA ALA A 25 -4.12 78.51 -47.36
C ALA A 25 -4.68 77.97 -46.06
N VAL A 26 -5.41 78.76 -45.30
CA VAL A 26 -6.06 78.29 -44.04
C VAL A 26 -7.04 77.14 -44.27
N PHE A 27 -7.83 77.30 -45.36
CA PHE A 27 -8.79 76.19 -45.72
C PHE A 27 -8.06 74.91 -46.05
N ASN A 28 -6.98 74.95 -46.81
CA ASN A 28 -6.21 73.73 -47.14
C ASN A 28 -5.53 73.16 -45.90
N GLU A 29 -5.01 74.01 -45.03
CA GLU A 29 -4.42 73.61 -43.75
C GLU A 29 -5.47 72.88 -42.83
N VAL A 30 -6.68 73.40 -42.72
CA VAL A 30 -7.80 72.74 -42.00
C VAL A 30 -8.12 71.42 -42.64
N ALA A 31 -8.17 71.32 -43.98
CA ALA A 31 -8.39 70.02 -44.67
C ALA A 31 -7.27 69.04 -44.43
N ASP A 32 -6.00 69.47 -44.38
CA ASP A 32 -4.85 68.60 -44.12
C ASP A 32 -4.87 68.01 -42.67
N ARG A 33 -5.11 68.91 -41.71
CA ARG A 33 -5.24 68.54 -40.30
C ARG A 33 -6.40 67.52 -40.11
N GLN A 34 -7.55 67.78 -40.72
CA GLN A 34 -8.70 66.82 -40.62
C GLN A 34 -8.41 65.49 -41.31
N MET A 35 -7.74 65.44 -42.45
CA MET A 35 -7.32 64.21 -43.10
C MET A 35 -6.30 63.45 -42.29
N HIS A 36 -5.36 64.16 -41.65
CA HIS A 36 -4.40 63.51 -40.71
C HIS A 36 -5.10 62.80 -39.59
N VAL A 37 -5.99 63.46 -38.85
CA VAL A 37 -6.76 62.82 -37.75
C VAL A 37 -7.59 61.60 -38.26
N THR A 38 -8.27 61.76 -39.39
CA THR A 38 -9.09 60.65 -39.96
C THR A 38 -8.21 59.48 -40.40
N GLY A 39 -7.03 59.76 -40.99
CA GLY A 39 -6.05 58.78 -41.41
C GLY A 39 -5.50 58.02 -40.23
N GLU A 40 -5.10 58.72 -39.17
CA GLU A 40 -4.59 58.13 -37.94
C GLU A 40 -5.65 57.26 -37.21
N LEU A 41 -6.89 57.74 -37.09
CA LEU A 41 -7.99 56.92 -36.58
C LEU A 41 -8.19 55.65 -37.36
N SER A 42 -8.09 55.71 -38.70
CA SER A 42 -8.22 54.52 -39.57
C SER A 42 -7.04 53.57 -39.46
N ARG A 43 -5.82 54.12 -39.28
CA ARG A 43 -4.60 53.33 -39.00
C ARG A 43 -4.73 52.60 -37.69
N VAL A 44 -5.01 53.30 -36.59
CA VAL A 44 -5.11 52.71 -35.26
C VAL A 44 -6.26 51.72 -35.16
N ARG A 45 -7.43 52.02 -35.77
CA ARG A 45 -8.51 51.03 -35.87
C ARG A 45 -8.07 49.72 -36.52
N ARG A 46 -7.24 49.75 -37.56
CA ARG A 46 -6.70 48.56 -38.18
C ARG A 46 -5.68 47.86 -37.29
N VAL A 47 -4.68 48.62 -36.82
CA VAL A 47 -3.51 48.06 -36.10
C VAL A 47 -3.91 47.59 -34.67
N VAL A 48 -4.64 48.39 -33.95
CA VAL A 48 -5.10 48.02 -32.57
C VAL A 48 -6.32 47.09 -32.67
N GLY A 49 -7.34 47.47 -33.46
CA GLY A 49 -8.64 46.76 -33.46
C GLY A 49 -8.66 45.45 -34.23
N ARG A 50 -7.80 45.28 -35.27
CA ARG A 50 -7.78 44.05 -36.08
C ARG A 50 -6.49 43.24 -35.93
N GLU A 51 -5.33 43.93 -35.82
CA GLU A 51 -4.04 43.24 -35.68
C GLU A 51 -3.69 43.00 -34.22
N GLY A 52 -4.43 43.55 -33.26
CA GLY A 52 -4.24 43.34 -31.80
C GLY A 52 -3.00 44.02 -31.19
N LYS A 53 -2.36 44.97 -31.90
CA LYS A 53 -1.17 45.66 -31.40
C LYS A 53 -1.60 46.78 -30.46
N LEU A 54 -1.81 46.45 -29.19
CA LEU A 54 -2.38 47.36 -28.19
C LEU A 54 -1.46 48.50 -27.77
N SER A 55 -0.18 48.51 -28.17
CA SER A 55 0.79 49.58 -27.89
C SER A 55 0.73 50.73 -28.85
N GLU A 56 0.05 50.60 -29.99
CA GLU A 56 -0.02 51.63 -31.01
C GLU A 56 -0.97 52.76 -30.61
N ARG A 57 -0.57 53.99 -30.95
CA ARG A 57 -1.32 55.23 -30.68
C ARG A 57 -1.42 56.09 -31.92
N LEU A 58 -2.39 57.04 -31.91
CA LEU A 58 -2.48 58.06 -32.94
C LEU A 58 -1.31 59.05 -32.78
N GLU A 59 -0.66 59.39 -33.89
CA GLU A 59 0.41 60.41 -33.91
C GLU A 59 -0.21 61.79 -34.01
N ALA A 60 0.21 62.70 -33.10
CA ALA A 60 -0.31 64.06 -33.07
C ALA A 60 0.08 64.84 -34.30
N GLY A 61 1.25 64.54 -34.89
CA GLY A 61 1.78 65.37 -36.01
C GLY A 61 1.90 66.85 -35.66
N ALA A 62 1.62 67.73 -36.65
CA ALA A 62 1.59 69.16 -36.47
C ALA A 62 0.19 69.68 -36.09
N THR A 63 -0.62 68.89 -35.36
CA THR A 63 -1.97 69.28 -34.94
C THR A 63 -1.92 70.08 -33.63
N GLU A 64 -2.73 71.15 -33.57
CA GLU A 64 -2.92 72.00 -32.40
C GLU A 64 -4.38 72.21 -32.07
N GLY A 65 -4.70 72.76 -30.90
CA GLY A 65 -6.05 73.08 -30.49
C GLY A 65 -6.98 71.87 -30.45
N ALA A 66 -8.14 71.95 -31.06
CA ALA A 66 -9.18 70.90 -30.99
C ALA A 66 -8.77 69.60 -31.67
N TRP A 67 -7.91 69.60 -32.67
CA TRP A 67 -7.44 68.35 -33.32
C TRP A 67 -6.44 67.63 -32.42
N ALA A 68 -5.54 68.32 -31.75
CA ALA A 68 -4.64 67.75 -30.76
C ALA A 68 -5.47 67.12 -29.61
N ALA A 69 -6.43 67.83 -29.07
CA ALA A 69 -7.33 67.33 -28.04
C ALA A 69 -8.13 66.12 -28.49
N ALA A 70 -8.56 66.05 -29.76
CA ALA A 70 -9.23 64.87 -30.32
C ALA A 70 -8.33 63.61 -30.39
N ILE A 71 -7.03 63.81 -30.77
CA ILE A 71 -6.04 62.73 -30.80
C ILE A 71 -5.73 62.26 -29.37
N GLU A 72 -5.53 63.19 -28.42
CA GLU A 72 -5.30 62.87 -27.02
C GLU A 72 -6.48 62.09 -26.43
N ALA A 73 -7.72 62.52 -26.65
CA ALA A 73 -8.92 61.82 -26.21
C ALA A 73 -9.05 60.40 -26.82
N ALA A 74 -8.72 60.28 -28.11
CA ALA A 74 -8.73 58.98 -28.77
C ALA A 74 -7.62 58.04 -28.22
N ASN A 75 -6.42 58.57 -27.96
CA ASN A 75 -5.34 57.82 -27.33
C ASN A 75 -5.70 57.40 -25.90
N ALA A 76 -6.28 58.29 -25.11
CA ALA A 76 -6.78 57.99 -23.78
C ALA A 76 -7.82 56.87 -23.80
N LEU A 77 -8.75 56.87 -24.76
CA LEU A 77 -9.74 55.82 -24.94
C LEU A 77 -9.05 54.48 -25.27
N VAL A 78 -8.05 54.48 -26.15
CA VAL A 78 -7.27 53.26 -26.47
C VAL A 78 -6.54 52.76 -25.24
N ASP A 79 -5.93 53.65 -24.43
CA ASP A 79 -5.27 53.29 -23.15
C ASP A 79 -6.24 52.62 -22.18
N ASP A 80 -7.40 53.27 -21.97
CA ASP A 80 -8.43 52.76 -21.04
C ASP A 80 -8.98 51.37 -21.44
N LEU A 81 -8.97 51.05 -22.72
CA LEU A 81 -9.36 49.74 -23.24
C LEU A 81 -8.21 48.73 -23.23
N ALA A 82 -7.01 49.14 -23.59
CA ALA A 82 -5.85 48.27 -23.75
C ALA A 82 -5.28 47.80 -22.42
N ARG A 83 -5.21 48.64 -21.39
CA ARG A 83 -4.63 48.29 -20.09
C ARG A 83 -5.34 47.12 -19.41
N PRO A 84 -6.67 47.11 -19.21
CA PRO A 84 -7.35 45.99 -18.60
C PRO A 84 -7.18 44.67 -19.40
N VAL A 85 -7.14 44.75 -20.73
CA VAL A 85 -6.91 43.58 -21.59
C VAL A 85 -5.50 43.02 -21.41
N SER A 86 -4.49 43.90 -21.33
CA SER A 86 -3.10 43.52 -21.07
C SER A 86 -2.93 42.89 -19.69
N GLU A 87 -3.62 43.44 -18.67
CA GLU A 87 -3.62 42.87 -17.31
C GLU A 87 -4.26 41.48 -17.26
N VAL A 88 -5.38 41.28 -17.95
CA VAL A 88 -5.98 39.92 -18.11
C VAL A 88 -4.97 38.95 -18.73
N SER A 89 -4.30 39.40 -19.82
CA SER A 89 -3.31 38.58 -20.50
C SER A 89 -2.13 38.23 -19.58
N ARG A 90 -1.63 39.21 -18.81
CA ARG A 90 -0.55 38.99 -17.85
C ARG A 90 -0.93 37.94 -16.81
N VAL A 91 -2.09 38.08 -16.16
CA VAL A 91 -2.53 37.17 -15.11
C VAL A 91 -2.80 35.77 -15.68
N LEU A 92 -3.44 35.69 -16.86
CA LEU A 92 -3.72 34.35 -17.48
C LEU A 92 -2.41 33.68 -17.93
N THR A 93 -1.40 34.43 -18.37
CA THR A 93 -0.08 33.85 -18.68
C THR A 93 0.58 33.33 -17.41
N ALA A 94 0.58 34.09 -16.31
CA ALA A 94 1.08 33.60 -15.03
C ALA A 94 0.39 32.35 -14.55
N VAL A 95 -0.94 32.27 -14.66
CA VAL A 95 -1.73 31.06 -14.35
C VAL A 95 -1.31 29.88 -15.23
N ALA A 96 -1.09 30.10 -16.53
CA ALA A 96 -0.64 29.07 -17.46
C ALA A 96 0.79 28.55 -17.12
N GLU A 97 1.62 29.39 -16.52
CA GLU A 97 2.96 29.03 -16.02
C GLU A 97 2.94 28.44 -14.61
N GLY A 98 1.76 28.34 -13.98
CA GLY A 98 1.58 27.80 -12.64
C GLY A 98 1.72 28.80 -11.50
N ASP A 99 1.94 30.10 -11.80
CA ASP A 99 1.94 31.17 -10.79
C ASP A 99 0.50 31.57 -10.47
N LEU A 100 -0.01 31.06 -9.37
CA LEU A 100 -1.35 31.33 -8.87
C LEU A 100 -1.41 32.43 -7.82
N GLU A 101 -0.35 33.24 -7.69
CA GLU A 101 -0.30 34.40 -6.78
C GLU A 101 -0.71 35.72 -7.46
N GLN A 102 -0.59 35.77 -8.78
CA GLN A 102 -0.88 36.96 -9.56
C GLN A 102 -2.37 37.28 -9.58
N ARG A 103 -2.67 38.58 -9.41
CA ARG A 103 -4.04 39.13 -9.46
C ARG A 103 -4.10 40.32 -10.38
N MET A 104 -5.27 40.56 -10.96
CA MET A 104 -5.55 41.86 -11.59
C MET A 104 -5.72 42.94 -10.54
N ASP A 105 -5.09 44.10 -10.77
CA ASP A 105 -5.40 45.26 -9.96
C ASP A 105 -6.85 45.70 -10.25
N LEU A 106 -7.60 45.98 -9.20
CA LEU A 106 -8.96 46.56 -9.30
C LEU A 106 -8.93 48.08 -9.50
N ARG A 107 -7.76 48.65 -9.65
CA ARG A 107 -7.52 50.05 -9.94
C ARG A 107 -6.74 50.16 -11.24
N SER A 108 -7.00 51.21 -12.01
CA SER A 108 -6.27 51.50 -13.22
C SER A 108 -5.75 52.93 -13.13
N GLU A 109 -4.52 53.15 -13.54
CA GLU A 109 -3.96 54.49 -13.73
C GLU A 109 -4.49 55.04 -15.03
N GLY A 110 -5.17 56.19 -14.98
CA GLY A 110 -5.63 56.91 -16.16
C GLY A 110 -4.46 57.51 -16.96
N SER A 111 -4.71 57.95 -18.20
CA SER A 111 -3.75 58.67 -19.02
C SER A 111 -3.28 59.98 -18.39
N ASP A 112 -4.02 60.50 -17.43
CA ASP A 112 -3.72 61.68 -16.63
C ASP A 112 -2.88 61.40 -15.37
N GLY A 113 -2.40 60.13 -15.16
CA GLY A 113 -1.64 59.70 -13.98
C GLY A 113 -2.50 59.52 -12.73
N THR A 114 -3.81 59.66 -12.81
CA THR A 114 -4.71 59.43 -11.67
C THR A 114 -5.08 57.98 -11.54
N VAL A 115 -4.91 57.41 -10.33
CA VAL A 115 -5.31 56.04 -10.04
C VAL A 115 -6.80 56.00 -9.68
N ARG A 116 -7.60 55.31 -10.47
CA ARG A 116 -9.04 55.23 -10.30
C ARG A 116 -9.49 53.76 -10.20
N PRO A 117 -10.53 53.43 -9.41
CA PRO A 117 -11.08 52.08 -9.38
C PRO A 117 -11.68 51.72 -10.74
N LEU A 118 -11.45 50.47 -11.17
CA LEU A 118 -12.14 49.90 -12.34
C LEU A 118 -13.65 49.95 -12.12
N ARG A 119 -14.42 50.13 -13.19
CA ARG A 119 -15.87 50.22 -13.16
C ARG A 119 -16.50 49.40 -14.28
N GLY A 120 -17.81 49.15 -14.17
CA GLY A 120 -18.58 48.47 -15.22
C GLY A 120 -18.04 47.07 -15.53
N GLU A 121 -17.98 46.73 -16.81
CA GLU A 121 -17.57 45.42 -17.29
C GLU A 121 -16.09 45.09 -16.98
N PHE A 122 -15.19 46.12 -16.99
CA PHE A 122 -13.80 45.84 -16.61
C PHE A 122 -13.63 45.41 -15.15
N LEU A 123 -14.39 46.00 -14.22
CA LEU A 123 -14.38 45.59 -12.84
C LEU A 123 -14.95 44.15 -12.70
N LYS A 124 -15.98 43.84 -13.46
CA LYS A 124 -16.57 42.53 -13.46
C LYS A 124 -15.59 41.47 -13.98
N VAL A 125 -14.90 41.75 -15.09
CA VAL A 125 -13.87 40.87 -15.64
C VAL A 125 -12.73 40.67 -14.63
N ALA A 126 -12.20 41.76 -14.05
CA ALA A 126 -11.12 41.69 -13.07
C ALA A 126 -11.50 40.85 -11.83
N ARG A 127 -12.71 41.03 -11.30
CA ARG A 127 -13.22 40.23 -10.19
C ARG A 127 -13.39 38.76 -10.57
N THR A 128 -13.87 38.48 -11.78
CA THR A 128 -14.08 37.10 -12.26
C THR A 128 -12.72 36.39 -12.43
N VAL A 129 -11.73 37.09 -13.02
CA VAL A 129 -10.38 36.52 -13.18
C VAL A 129 -9.72 36.30 -11.82
N ASN A 130 -9.80 37.25 -10.90
CA ASN A 130 -9.23 37.11 -9.55
C ASN A 130 -9.92 35.93 -8.79
N HIS A 131 -11.25 35.83 -8.88
CA HIS A 131 -11.98 34.73 -8.27
C HIS A 131 -11.58 33.35 -8.84
N LEU A 132 -11.36 33.27 -10.17
CA LEU A 132 -10.89 32.04 -10.81
C LEU A 132 -9.48 31.69 -10.29
N VAL A 133 -8.58 32.65 -10.20
CA VAL A 133 -7.22 32.41 -9.68
C VAL A 133 -7.24 32.00 -8.20
N ASP A 134 -8.10 32.62 -7.38
CA ASP A 134 -8.30 32.24 -5.98
C ASP A 134 -8.77 30.81 -5.83
N GLN A 135 -9.76 30.39 -6.63
CA GLN A 135 -10.25 29.01 -6.62
C GLN A 135 -9.18 28.01 -7.04
N LEU A 136 -8.42 28.33 -8.10
CA LEU A 136 -7.29 27.49 -8.53
C LEU A 136 -6.20 27.36 -7.46
N SER A 137 -5.83 28.47 -6.83
CA SER A 137 -4.80 28.50 -5.79
C SER A 137 -5.21 27.66 -4.58
N VAL A 138 -6.43 27.85 -4.07
CA VAL A 138 -6.95 27.05 -2.94
C VAL A 138 -7.05 25.59 -3.32
N PHE A 139 -7.57 25.27 -4.50
CA PHE A 139 -7.67 23.86 -4.97
C PHE A 139 -6.29 23.23 -5.05
N ALA A 140 -5.32 23.88 -5.71
CA ALA A 140 -3.97 23.35 -5.86
C ALA A 140 -3.27 23.13 -4.50
N SER A 141 -3.40 24.10 -3.56
CA SER A 141 -2.82 23.97 -2.22
C SER A 141 -3.46 22.83 -1.41
N GLU A 142 -4.79 22.71 -1.44
CA GLU A 142 -5.50 21.65 -0.71
C GLU A 142 -5.22 20.25 -1.27
N VAL A 143 -5.18 20.11 -2.60
CA VAL A 143 -4.81 18.84 -3.24
C VAL A 143 -3.37 18.47 -2.92
N THR A 144 -2.45 19.43 -2.99
CA THR A 144 -1.04 19.22 -2.62
C THR A 144 -0.89 18.82 -1.15
N ARG A 145 -1.60 19.52 -0.25
CA ARG A 145 -1.61 19.16 1.18
C ARG A 145 -2.07 17.73 1.40
N VAL A 146 -3.23 17.34 0.83
CA VAL A 146 -3.74 15.96 0.96
C VAL A 146 -2.78 14.93 0.36
N ALA A 147 -2.15 15.24 -0.78
CA ALA A 147 -1.18 14.37 -1.41
C ALA A 147 0.08 14.18 -0.55
N VAL A 148 0.57 15.23 0.09
CA VAL A 148 1.71 15.17 1.01
C VAL A 148 1.35 14.43 2.29
N GLU A 149 0.24 14.76 2.94
CA GLU A 149 -0.23 14.09 4.16
C GLU A 149 -0.38 12.58 3.92
N VAL A 150 -1.12 12.19 2.89
CA VAL A 150 -1.41 10.77 2.62
C VAL A 150 -0.23 10.04 1.97
N GLY A 151 0.43 10.68 0.97
CA GLY A 151 1.44 10.02 0.16
C GLY A 151 2.86 10.06 0.72
N THR A 152 3.20 11.09 1.50
CA THR A 152 4.57 11.31 2.01
C THR A 152 4.66 11.13 3.52
N GLU A 153 3.72 11.68 4.26
CA GLU A 153 3.73 11.65 5.73
C GLU A 153 2.99 10.43 6.30
N GLY A 154 2.21 9.73 5.46
CA GLY A 154 1.42 8.57 5.89
C GLY A 154 0.24 8.94 6.80
N ILE A 155 -0.16 10.21 6.84
CA ILE A 155 -1.29 10.69 7.65
C ILE A 155 -2.59 10.40 6.90
N LEU A 156 -3.26 9.35 7.29
CA LEU A 156 -4.48 8.88 6.64
C LEU A 156 -5.72 9.65 7.14
N GLY A 157 -6.58 10.06 6.20
CA GLY A 157 -7.88 10.71 6.49
C GLY A 157 -7.93 12.19 6.18
N GLY A 158 -6.88 12.78 5.61
CA GLY A 158 -6.88 14.16 5.11
C GLY A 158 -7.91 14.33 4.00
N GLN A 159 -8.61 15.47 3.99
CA GLN A 159 -9.59 15.86 2.97
C GLN A 159 -9.29 17.27 2.47
N ALA A 160 -9.44 17.50 1.18
CA ALA A 160 -9.37 18.82 0.58
C ALA A 160 -10.64 19.64 0.89
N HIS A 161 -10.47 20.87 1.37
CA HIS A 161 -11.56 21.76 1.73
C HIS A 161 -11.54 23.02 0.86
N VAL A 162 -12.24 23.02 -0.26
CA VAL A 162 -12.34 24.15 -1.17
C VAL A 162 -13.71 24.79 -1.05
N ARG A 163 -13.78 25.97 -0.46
CA ARG A 163 -15.05 26.68 -0.24
C ARG A 163 -15.51 27.40 -1.51
N GLY A 164 -16.83 27.44 -1.72
CA GLY A 164 -17.43 28.25 -2.80
C GLY A 164 -17.30 27.65 -4.20
N VAL A 165 -16.83 26.41 -4.33
CA VAL A 165 -16.71 25.73 -5.63
C VAL A 165 -18.04 25.08 -6.04
N SER A 166 -18.28 25.06 -7.36
CA SER A 166 -19.44 24.43 -7.99
C SER A 166 -19.04 23.79 -9.32
N GLY A 167 -19.93 22.98 -9.89
CA GLY A 167 -19.66 22.27 -11.15
C GLY A 167 -18.38 21.42 -11.07
N SER A 168 -17.59 21.42 -12.14
CA SER A 168 -16.41 20.56 -12.25
C SER A 168 -15.36 20.75 -11.16
N TRP A 169 -15.24 21.92 -10.54
CA TRP A 169 -14.33 22.13 -9.40
C TRP A 169 -14.77 21.39 -8.15
N LYS A 170 -16.09 21.37 -7.92
CA LYS A 170 -16.66 20.58 -6.83
C LYS A 170 -16.44 19.08 -7.11
N ASP A 171 -16.72 18.63 -8.33
CA ASP A 171 -16.58 17.23 -8.73
C ASP A 171 -15.13 16.73 -8.58
N LEU A 172 -14.13 17.58 -8.93
CA LEU A 172 -12.71 17.30 -8.73
C LEU A 172 -12.35 17.19 -7.24
N THR A 173 -12.84 18.13 -6.41
CA THR A 173 -12.61 18.08 -4.96
C THR A 173 -13.21 16.82 -4.35
N ASP A 174 -14.46 16.50 -4.71
CA ASP A 174 -15.16 15.30 -4.24
C ASP A 174 -14.44 14.01 -4.70
N SER A 175 -13.91 14.01 -5.91
CA SER A 175 -13.13 12.87 -6.45
C SER A 175 -11.82 12.65 -5.69
N VAL A 176 -11.08 13.72 -5.38
CA VAL A 176 -9.86 13.67 -4.56
C VAL A 176 -10.19 13.15 -3.15
N ASN A 177 -11.26 13.67 -2.53
CA ASN A 177 -11.69 13.25 -1.21
C ASN A 177 -12.15 11.78 -1.19
N THR A 178 -12.86 11.35 -2.22
CA THR A 178 -13.27 9.95 -2.37
C THR A 178 -12.06 9.03 -2.48
N MET A 179 -11.08 9.39 -3.30
CA MET A 179 -9.82 8.65 -3.43
C MET A 179 -9.06 8.56 -2.09
N ALA A 180 -8.91 9.69 -1.39
CA ALA A 180 -8.23 9.73 -0.10
C ALA A 180 -8.95 8.89 0.97
N ASN A 181 -10.28 8.94 1.01
CA ASN A 181 -11.10 8.15 1.92
C ASN A 181 -11.01 6.65 1.62
N GLN A 182 -11.08 6.26 0.35
CA GLN A 182 -10.96 4.85 -0.05
C GLN A 182 -9.58 4.30 0.32
N LEU A 183 -8.51 5.02 -0.02
CA LEU A 183 -7.15 4.62 0.33
C LEU A 183 -6.98 4.50 1.86
N THR A 184 -7.51 5.47 2.62
CA THR A 184 -7.49 5.44 4.08
C THR A 184 -8.18 4.20 4.64
N ALA A 185 -9.39 3.91 4.17
CA ALA A 185 -10.16 2.76 4.62
C ALA A 185 -9.43 1.44 4.31
N GLN A 186 -8.89 1.32 3.10
CA GLN A 186 -8.17 0.13 2.65
C GLN A 186 -6.90 -0.14 3.47
N VAL A 187 -6.06 0.89 3.66
CA VAL A 187 -4.81 0.74 4.42
C VAL A 187 -5.10 0.45 5.90
N ARG A 188 -6.10 1.11 6.49
CA ARG A 188 -6.49 0.84 7.89
C ARG A 188 -7.04 -0.58 8.07
N ASP A 189 -7.85 -1.07 7.16
CA ASP A 189 -8.40 -2.43 7.22
C ASP A 189 -7.28 -3.48 7.14
N ILE A 190 -6.31 -3.30 6.23
CA ILE A 190 -5.12 -4.15 6.15
C ILE A 190 -4.29 -4.07 7.45
N ALA A 191 -4.06 -2.85 7.97
CA ALA A 191 -3.30 -2.66 9.21
C ALA A 191 -3.98 -3.32 10.41
N LEU A 192 -5.32 -3.27 10.51
CA LEU A 192 -6.08 -3.96 11.56
C LEU A 192 -5.88 -5.48 11.47
N VAL A 193 -6.02 -6.06 10.28
CA VAL A 193 -5.85 -7.51 10.10
C VAL A 193 -4.42 -7.95 10.37
N THR A 194 -3.42 -7.21 9.88
CA THR A 194 -2.00 -7.56 10.14
C THR A 194 -1.64 -7.42 11.61
N THR A 195 -2.21 -6.44 12.31
CA THR A 195 -2.05 -6.29 13.76
C THR A 195 -2.73 -7.43 14.53
N ALA A 196 -3.94 -7.83 14.10
CA ALA A 196 -4.63 -8.99 14.67
C ALA A 196 -3.79 -10.27 14.52
N VAL A 197 -3.26 -10.52 13.32
CA VAL A 197 -2.36 -11.66 13.05
C VAL A 197 -1.11 -11.61 13.93
N ALA A 198 -0.48 -10.45 14.09
CA ALA A 198 0.69 -10.28 14.96
C ALA A 198 0.39 -10.59 16.43
N ASN A 199 -0.86 -10.38 16.86
CA ASN A 199 -1.34 -10.70 18.21
C ASN A 199 -1.90 -12.13 18.34
N GLY A 200 -1.84 -12.93 17.26
CA GLY A 200 -2.34 -14.30 17.24
C GLY A 200 -3.84 -14.44 16.98
N ASP A 201 -4.55 -13.34 16.68
CA ASP A 201 -5.94 -13.39 16.26
C ASP A 201 -6.01 -13.60 14.73
N LEU A 202 -6.27 -14.85 14.36
CA LEU A 202 -6.40 -15.30 12.97
C LEU A 202 -7.87 -15.32 12.49
N SER A 203 -8.79 -14.73 13.24
CA SER A 203 -10.21 -14.66 12.86
C SER A 203 -10.54 -13.47 11.97
N GLN A 204 -9.68 -12.45 11.95
CA GLN A 204 -9.89 -11.20 11.24
C GLN A 204 -9.50 -11.30 9.77
N LYS A 205 -10.27 -10.66 8.90
CA LYS A 205 -10.01 -10.60 7.46
C LYS A 205 -10.20 -9.21 6.91
N VAL A 206 -9.48 -8.89 5.84
CA VAL A 206 -9.68 -7.65 5.09
C VAL A 206 -11.05 -7.72 4.42
N THR A 207 -11.94 -6.80 4.79
CA THR A 207 -13.34 -6.75 4.31
C THR A 207 -13.58 -5.59 3.36
N ALA A 208 -12.70 -4.57 3.31
CA ALA A 208 -12.83 -3.40 2.48
C ALA A 208 -13.24 -3.73 1.04
N ASN A 209 -14.17 -2.95 0.49
CA ASN A 209 -14.56 -3.08 -0.91
C ASN A 209 -13.47 -2.45 -1.79
N VAL A 210 -12.75 -3.27 -2.52
CA VAL A 210 -11.56 -2.90 -3.30
C VAL A 210 -11.60 -3.51 -4.69
N ALA A 211 -10.88 -2.89 -5.63
CA ALA A 211 -10.77 -3.37 -7.01
C ALA A 211 -9.30 -3.35 -7.47
N GLY A 212 -9.01 -3.95 -8.63
CA GLY A 212 -7.68 -3.94 -9.24
C GLY A 212 -6.62 -4.60 -8.35
N GLU A 213 -5.45 -3.99 -8.24
CA GLU A 213 -4.31 -4.51 -7.47
C GLU A 213 -4.61 -4.60 -5.97
N MET A 214 -5.43 -3.69 -5.44
CA MET A 214 -5.87 -3.73 -4.03
C MET A 214 -6.75 -4.94 -3.74
N LEU A 215 -7.54 -5.42 -4.71
CA LEU A 215 -8.27 -6.68 -4.57
C LEU A 215 -7.32 -7.88 -4.52
N SER A 216 -6.28 -7.87 -5.33
CA SER A 216 -5.24 -8.90 -5.30
C SER A 216 -4.54 -8.93 -3.93
N LEU A 217 -4.16 -7.76 -3.40
CA LEU A 217 -3.57 -7.63 -2.06
C LEU A 217 -4.51 -8.14 -0.96
N LYS A 218 -5.77 -7.74 -0.96
CA LYS A 218 -6.81 -8.25 -0.05
C LYS A 218 -6.88 -9.77 -0.08
N ASN A 219 -6.97 -10.36 -1.27
CA ASN A 219 -7.06 -11.80 -1.42
C ASN A 219 -5.81 -12.51 -0.90
N THR A 220 -4.62 -11.95 -1.19
CA THR A 220 -3.35 -12.50 -0.70
C THR A 220 -3.27 -12.47 0.82
N VAL A 221 -3.63 -11.34 1.46
CA VAL A 221 -3.65 -11.23 2.92
C VAL A 221 -4.66 -12.21 3.53
N ASN A 222 -5.87 -12.29 2.97
CA ASN A 222 -6.89 -13.21 3.47
C ASN A 222 -6.49 -14.68 3.32
N THR A 223 -5.88 -15.05 2.19
CA THR A 223 -5.33 -16.40 1.98
C THR A 223 -4.23 -16.72 2.99
N MET A 224 -3.33 -15.77 3.26
CA MET A 224 -2.29 -15.93 4.28
C MET A 224 -2.91 -16.19 5.67
N VAL A 225 -3.92 -15.40 6.05
CA VAL A 225 -4.63 -15.60 7.33
C VAL A 225 -5.30 -16.98 7.40
N ASP A 226 -5.94 -17.42 6.30
CA ASP A 226 -6.57 -18.74 6.24
C ASP A 226 -5.53 -19.87 6.40
N GLN A 227 -4.40 -19.77 5.73
CA GLN A 227 -3.32 -20.76 5.83
C GLN A 227 -2.73 -20.83 7.25
N LEU A 228 -2.47 -19.65 7.86
CA LEU A 228 -2.00 -19.56 9.26
C LEU A 228 -3.00 -20.16 10.24
N SER A 229 -4.29 -19.87 10.07
CA SER A 229 -5.36 -20.38 10.93
C SER A 229 -5.48 -21.90 10.81
N SER A 230 -5.50 -22.44 9.58
CA SER A 230 -5.53 -23.88 9.34
C SER A 230 -4.30 -24.58 9.91
N PHE A 231 -3.10 -24.02 9.66
CA PHE A 231 -1.86 -24.58 10.21
C PHE A 231 -1.86 -24.60 11.74
N SER A 232 -2.19 -23.48 12.37
CA SER A 232 -2.25 -23.38 13.84
C SER A 232 -3.26 -24.34 14.46
N SER A 233 -4.44 -24.47 13.85
CA SER A 233 -5.49 -25.40 14.28
C SER A 233 -5.04 -26.85 14.18
N GLU A 234 -4.47 -27.24 13.04
CA GLU A 234 -4.03 -28.61 12.79
C GLU A 234 -2.84 -29.02 13.67
N VAL A 235 -1.85 -28.15 13.82
CA VAL A 235 -0.71 -28.40 14.72
C VAL A 235 -1.18 -28.53 16.17
N THR A 236 -2.10 -27.65 16.60
CA THR A 236 -2.66 -27.70 17.96
C THR A 236 -3.46 -28.99 18.16
N ARG A 237 -4.25 -29.43 17.17
CA ARG A 237 -4.99 -30.68 17.21
C ARG A 237 -4.04 -31.90 17.37
N VAL A 238 -3.04 -32.00 16.47
CA VAL A 238 -2.07 -33.10 16.53
C VAL A 238 -1.28 -33.10 17.84
N ALA A 239 -0.86 -31.94 18.32
CA ALA A 239 -0.14 -31.83 19.59
C ALA A 239 -1.00 -32.25 20.78
N ARG A 240 -2.30 -31.97 20.78
CA ARG A 240 -3.24 -32.39 21.83
C ARG A 240 -3.52 -33.88 21.75
N GLU A 241 -3.87 -34.41 20.56
CA GLU A 241 -4.12 -35.85 20.34
C GLU A 241 -2.92 -36.68 20.80
N VAL A 242 -1.74 -36.37 20.28
CA VAL A 242 -0.53 -37.16 20.57
C VAL A 242 0.04 -36.88 21.97
N GLY A 243 0.09 -35.61 22.36
CA GLY A 243 0.79 -35.18 23.60
C GLY A 243 -0.05 -35.21 24.86
N THR A 244 -1.38 -35.07 24.77
CA THR A 244 -2.26 -34.94 25.94
C THR A 244 -3.24 -36.17 26.04
N GLU A 245 -3.83 -36.51 24.91
CA GLU A 245 -4.85 -37.61 24.87
C GLU A 245 -4.22 -38.98 24.65
N GLY A 246 -2.96 -39.03 24.19
CA GLY A 246 -2.25 -40.27 23.89
C GLY A 246 -2.77 -40.99 22.64
N GLU A 247 -3.53 -40.28 21.81
CA GLU A 247 -4.04 -40.82 20.55
C GLU A 247 -2.97 -40.71 19.46
N LEU A 248 -2.33 -41.84 19.19
CA LEU A 248 -1.22 -41.93 18.25
C LEU A 248 -1.69 -42.11 16.80
N GLY A 249 -1.05 -41.39 15.86
CA GLY A 249 -1.26 -41.52 14.41
C GLY A 249 -1.95 -40.33 13.76
N GLY A 250 -2.32 -39.30 14.52
CA GLY A 250 -2.83 -38.04 13.98
C GLY A 250 -1.79 -37.34 13.08
N GLN A 251 -2.25 -36.79 11.97
CA GLN A 251 -1.44 -35.98 11.04
C GLN A 251 -2.12 -34.63 10.77
N ALA A 252 -1.34 -33.56 10.62
CA ALA A 252 -1.84 -32.27 10.23
C ALA A 252 -2.14 -32.22 8.73
N GLU A 253 -3.35 -31.79 8.37
CA GLU A 253 -3.77 -31.61 6.99
C GLU A 253 -4.05 -30.13 6.71
N VAL A 254 -3.13 -29.45 6.03
CA VAL A 254 -3.26 -28.03 5.69
C VAL A 254 -3.35 -27.88 4.18
N ALA A 255 -4.52 -27.52 3.70
CA ALA A 255 -4.77 -27.37 2.27
C ALA A 255 -4.10 -26.11 1.69
N GLY A 256 -3.57 -26.21 0.46
CA GLY A 256 -3.07 -25.07 -0.31
C GLY A 256 -1.75 -24.48 0.17
N VAL A 257 -1.03 -25.15 1.07
CA VAL A 257 0.28 -24.68 1.54
C VAL A 257 1.40 -25.10 0.60
N ALA A 258 2.41 -24.23 0.46
CA ALA A 258 3.61 -24.47 -0.33
C ALA A 258 4.85 -23.87 0.37
N GLY A 259 6.05 -24.21 -0.14
CA GLY A 259 7.31 -23.72 0.42
C GLY A 259 7.42 -24.03 1.92
N VAL A 260 7.88 -23.09 2.70
CA VAL A 260 8.16 -23.26 4.15
C VAL A 260 6.95 -23.75 4.95
N TRP A 261 5.73 -23.35 4.61
CA TRP A 261 4.52 -23.82 5.29
C TRP A 261 4.26 -25.32 5.08
N LYS A 262 4.53 -25.80 3.86
CA LYS A 262 4.48 -27.22 3.57
C LYS A 262 5.57 -27.97 4.33
N ASP A 263 6.81 -27.46 4.33
CA ASP A 263 7.93 -28.08 5.03
C ASP A 263 7.70 -28.18 6.54
N LEU A 264 7.06 -27.16 7.14
CA LEU A 264 6.65 -27.18 8.55
C LEU A 264 5.57 -28.24 8.82
N THR A 265 4.56 -28.34 7.96
CA THR A 265 3.50 -29.36 8.07
C THR A 265 4.09 -30.75 7.95
N ASP A 266 4.95 -30.98 6.96
CA ASP A 266 5.65 -32.27 6.74
C ASP A 266 6.56 -32.62 7.94
N SER A 267 7.21 -31.61 8.55
CA SER A 267 8.06 -31.81 9.74
C SER A 267 7.23 -32.22 10.97
N VAL A 268 6.08 -31.58 11.18
CA VAL A 268 5.15 -31.95 12.26
C VAL A 268 4.63 -33.36 12.04
N ASN A 269 4.23 -33.73 10.82
CA ASN A 269 3.75 -35.07 10.46
C ASN A 269 4.83 -36.12 10.62
N THR A 270 6.06 -35.81 10.24
CA THR A 270 7.22 -36.68 10.43
C THR A 270 7.49 -36.91 11.93
N MET A 271 7.45 -35.88 12.73
CA MET A 271 7.59 -35.98 14.19
C MET A 271 6.50 -36.86 14.82
N ALA A 272 5.22 -36.57 14.49
CA ALA A 272 4.08 -37.34 14.99
C ALA A 272 4.14 -38.84 14.55
N GLY A 273 4.50 -39.08 13.29
CA GLY A 273 4.67 -40.44 12.75
C GLY A 273 5.80 -41.21 13.42
N ASN A 274 6.96 -40.58 13.63
CA ASN A 274 8.10 -41.18 14.33
C ASN A 274 7.73 -41.53 15.77
N LEU A 275 7.10 -40.60 16.51
CA LEU A 275 6.68 -40.85 17.88
C LEU A 275 5.65 -41.98 17.96
N THR A 276 4.67 -41.99 17.04
CA THR A 276 3.68 -43.07 16.92
C THR A 276 4.34 -44.45 16.74
N ASN A 277 5.26 -44.56 15.77
CA ASN A 277 5.93 -45.82 15.48
C ASN A 277 6.79 -46.30 16.66
N GLN A 278 7.51 -45.38 17.30
CA GLN A 278 8.36 -45.69 18.44
C GLN A 278 7.55 -46.16 19.66
N VAL A 279 6.49 -45.45 20.03
CA VAL A 279 5.67 -45.79 21.20
C VAL A 279 4.90 -47.12 20.94
N ARG A 280 4.33 -47.31 19.75
CA ARG A 280 3.66 -48.57 19.38
C ARG A 280 4.61 -49.74 19.39
N GLY A 281 5.79 -49.64 18.80
CA GLY A 281 6.79 -50.68 18.81
C GLY A 281 7.26 -51.05 20.22
N ILE A 282 7.41 -50.09 21.12
CA ILE A 282 7.68 -50.35 22.55
C ILE A 282 6.49 -51.07 23.21
N ALA A 283 5.26 -50.59 22.99
CA ALA A 283 4.05 -51.18 23.55
C ALA A 283 3.82 -52.61 23.08
N GLU A 284 4.08 -52.94 21.81
CA GLU A 284 3.99 -54.27 21.25
C GLU A 284 4.94 -55.26 21.97
N VAL A 285 6.22 -54.89 22.10
CA VAL A 285 7.22 -55.72 22.75
C VAL A 285 6.93 -55.90 24.24
N THR A 286 6.57 -54.80 24.95
CA THR A 286 6.22 -54.90 26.38
C THR A 286 4.98 -55.76 26.62
N THR A 287 3.99 -55.72 25.72
CA THR A 287 2.80 -56.54 25.76
C THR A 287 3.17 -58.02 25.49
N ALA A 288 4.06 -58.29 24.51
CA ALA A 288 4.56 -59.64 24.24
C ALA A 288 5.28 -60.21 25.48
N VAL A 289 6.17 -59.43 26.12
CA VAL A 289 6.85 -59.83 27.35
C VAL A 289 5.88 -60.10 28.47
N ALA A 290 4.84 -59.29 28.67
CA ALA A 290 3.80 -59.50 29.69
C ALA A 290 3.00 -60.82 29.45
N ASN A 291 2.86 -61.21 28.18
CA ASN A 291 2.20 -62.47 27.79
C ASN A 291 3.17 -63.68 27.78
N GLY A 292 4.44 -63.51 28.16
CA GLY A 292 5.44 -64.59 28.19
C GLY A 292 6.16 -64.82 26.86
N ASP A 293 5.91 -64.05 25.83
CA ASP A 293 6.69 -64.12 24.60
C ASP A 293 7.93 -63.26 24.72
N LEU A 294 9.05 -63.89 25.03
CA LEU A 294 10.35 -63.26 25.21
C LEU A 294 11.20 -63.26 23.90
N SER A 295 10.58 -63.60 22.78
CA SER A 295 11.26 -63.62 21.50
C SER A 295 11.29 -62.28 20.77
N GLN A 296 10.39 -61.38 21.14
CA GLN A 296 10.22 -60.08 20.49
C GLN A 296 11.24 -59.04 20.96
N LYS A 297 11.64 -58.17 20.04
CA LYS A 297 12.59 -57.08 20.27
C LYS A 297 12.06 -55.75 19.75
N VAL A 298 12.35 -54.68 20.41
CA VAL A 298 12.13 -53.32 19.90
C VAL A 298 13.13 -53.06 18.77
N THR A 299 12.64 -53.01 17.52
CA THR A 299 13.45 -52.81 16.29
C THR A 299 13.22 -51.45 15.66
N VAL A 300 12.42 -50.56 16.28
CA VAL A 300 12.10 -49.25 15.75
C VAL A 300 13.33 -48.37 15.64
N SER A 301 13.44 -47.62 14.56
CA SER A 301 14.52 -46.61 14.39
C SER A 301 14.26 -45.46 15.34
N ALA A 302 15.00 -45.37 16.43
CA ALA A 302 14.94 -44.32 17.42
C ALA A 302 16.31 -43.69 17.63
N ARG A 303 16.34 -42.47 18.17
CA ARG A 303 17.57 -41.75 18.54
C ARG A 303 17.42 -41.18 19.96
N GLY A 304 18.56 -40.84 20.57
CA GLY A 304 18.57 -40.22 21.91
C GLY A 304 17.97 -41.13 22.98
N GLU A 305 17.15 -40.56 23.84
CA GLU A 305 16.57 -41.28 25.03
C GLU A 305 15.64 -42.42 24.64
N ILE A 306 14.90 -42.32 23.52
CA ILE A 306 14.05 -43.39 23.05
C ILE A 306 14.88 -44.59 22.57
N ALA A 307 16.04 -44.38 21.98
CA ALA A 307 16.94 -45.48 21.63
C ALA A 307 17.48 -46.16 22.89
N GLN A 308 17.86 -45.39 23.92
CA GLN A 308 18.28 -45.96 25.21
C GLN A 308 17.17 -46.76 25.90
N LEU A 309 15.92 -46.30 25.81
CA LEU A 309 14.75 -47.00 26.33
C LEU A 309 14.55 -48.33 25.57
N ALA A 310 14.63 -48.29 24.24
CA ALA A 310 14.55 -49.53 23.41
C ALA A 310 15.64 -50.54 23.76
N ASP A 311 16.90 -50.10 23.91
CA ASP A 311 18.01 -50.95 24.30
C ASP A 311 17.80 -51.53 25.70
N THR A 312 17.31 -50.73 26.66
CA THR A 312 17.00 -51.20 28.02
C THR A 312 15.92 -52.25 28.03
N ILE A 313 14.85 -52.08 27.24
CA ILE A 313 13.76 -53.08 27.11
C ILE A 313 14.31 -54.37 26.45
N ASN A 314 15.12 -54.24 25.42
CA ASN A 314 15.75 -55.36 24.75
C ASN A 314 16.65 -56.15 25.70
N GLN A 315 17.48 -55.47 26.49
CA GLN A 315 18.35 -56.09 27.51
C GLN A 315 17.52 -56.78 28.61
N MET A 316 16.44 -56.13 29.07
CA MET A 316 15.51 -56.74 30.03
C MET A 316 14.89 -58.04 29.47
N THR A 317 14.41 -58.03 28.23
CA THR A 317 13.84 -59.18 27.54
C THR A 317 14.85 -60.31 27.39
N ASP A 318 16.12 -59.98 27.02
CA ASP A 318 17.21 -60.95 26.93
C ASP A 318 17.51 -61.61 28.29
N THR A 319 17.55 -60.80 29.36
CA THR A 319 17.80 -61.33 30.73
C THR A 319 16.68 -62.26 31.18
N LEU A 320 15.41 -61.85 30.97
CA LEU A 320 14.23 -62.69 31.26
C LEU A 320 14.23 -63.97 30.48
N ARG A 321 14.53 -63.95 29.18
CA ARG A 321 14.61 -65.12 28.32
C ARG A 321 15.70 -66.06 28.80
N THR A 322 16.93 -65.57 29.02
CA THR A 322 18.04 -66.41 29.51
C THR A 322 17.70 -67.04 30.86
N PHE A 323 17.08 -66.28 31.77
CA PHE A 323 16.63 -66.82 33.05
C PHE A 323 15.58 -67.96 32.87
N ALA A 324 14.55 -67.74 32.05
CA ALA A 324 13.51 -68.75 31.78
C ALA A 324 14.08 -70.02 31.13
N ASP A 325 14.99 -69.78 30.11
CA ASP A 325 15.64 -70.94 29.42
C ASP A 325 16.52 -71.76 30.37
N GLU A 326 17.31 -71.09 31.22
CA GLU A 326 18.23 -71.72 32.18
C GLU A 326 17.46 -72.50 33.30
N VAL A 327 16.40 -71.84 33.86
CA VAL A 327 15.56 -72.47 34.85
C VAL A 327 14.85 -73.71 34.27
N THR A 328 14.34 -73.64 33.04
CA THR A 328 13.69 -74.71 32.33
C THR A 328 14.69 -75.84 32.03
N ARG A 329 15.89 -75.51 31.54
CA ARG A 329 16.97 -76.46 31.30
C ARG A 329 17.32 -77.28 32.56
N VAL A 330 17.69 -76.50 33.66
CA VAL A 330 18.08 -77.19 34.93
C VAL A 330 16.95 -77.98 35.55
N SER A 331 15.68 -77.46 35.44
CA SER A 331 14.51 -78.26 35.88
C SER A 331 14.31 -79.56 35.12
N GLY A 332 14.54 -79.52 33.79
CA GLY A 332 14.51 -80.74 32.93
C GLY A 332 15.62 -81.73 33.27
N GLU A 333 16.87 -81.22 33.36
CA GLU A 333 18.03 -82.02 33.74
C GLU A 333 17.85 -82.78 35.07
N VAL A 334 17.50 -81.97 36.11
CA VAL A 334 17.34 -82.59 37.49
C VAL A 334 16.05 -83.39 37.65
N GLY A 335 14.92 -82.87 37.12
CA GLY A 335 13.60 -83.46 37.36
C GLY A 335 13.17 -84.60 36.40
N ALA A 336 13.60 -84.48 35.12
CA ALA A 336 13.22 -85.50 34.12
C ALA A 336 14.34 -86.47 33.77
N GLU A 337 15.59 -85.99 33.68
CA GLU A 337 16.73 -86.78 33.26
C GLU A 337 17.55 -87.38 34.45
N GLY A 338 17.32 -86.84 35.66
CA GLY A 338 18.01 -87.35 36.84
C GLY A 338 19.51 -86.90 36.90
N LEU A 339 19.88 -85.89 36.07
CA LEU A 339 21.23 -85.29 36.00
C LEU A 339 21.43 -84.34 37.18
N LEU A 340 22.05 -84.78 38.23
CA LEU A 340 22.22 -84.01 39.46
C LEU A 340 23.46 -83.06 39.39
N GLY A 341 23.24 -81.83 39.83
CA GLY A 341 24.32 -80.77 39.96
C GLY A 341 24.27 -79.68 38.93
N GLY A 342 23.28 -79.67 38.06
CA GLY A 342 23.05 -78.54 37.12
C GLY A 342 22.79 -77.20 37.89
N GLN A 343 23.29 -76.14 37.33
CA GLN A 343 23.11 -74.78 37.84
C GLN A 343 22.68 -73.87 36.71
N ALA A 344 21.72 -72.93 36.99
CA ALA A 344 21.32 -71.89 36.07
C ALA A 344 22.38 -70.85 36.02
N GLN A 345 22.74 -70.44 34.79
CA GLN A 345 23.72 -69.39 34.54
C GLN A 345 23.10 -68.23 33.73
N VAL A 346 22.87 -67.08 34.37
CA VAL A 346 22.28 -65.91 33.73
C VAL A 346 23.35 -64.79 33.68
N PRO A 347 24.09 -64.69 32.59
CA PRO A 347 25.11 -63.67 32.43
C PRO A 347 24.54 -62.26 32.51
N GLY A 348 25.14 -61.36 33.29
CA GLY A 348 24.69 -60.00 33.44
C GLY A 348 23.52 -59.80 34.42
N ALA A 349 22.97 -60.86 35.06
CA ALA A 349 21.97 -60.68 36.08
C ALA A 349 22.50 -59.93 37.30
N ALA A 350 21.78 -58.91 37.74
CA ALA A 350 22.13 -58.09 38.91
C ALA A 350 20.88 -57.84 39.77
N GLY A 351 21.09 -57.44 41.04
CA GLY A 351 19.98 -57.19 41.97
C GLY A 351 19.07 -58.39 42.11
N THR A 352 17.77 -58.23 42.13
CA THR A 352 16.75 -59.25 42.33
C THR A 352 16.85 -60.44 41.35
N TRP A 353 17.26 -60.21 40.12
CA TRP A 353 17.47 -61.26 39.11
C TRP A 353 18.61 -62.22 39.47
N LYS A 354 19.68 -61.64 40.04
CA LYS A 354 20.78 -62.45 40.56
C LYS A 354 20.33 -63.21 41.79
N ASP A 355 19.60 -62.60 42.72
CA ASP A 355 19.09 -63.25 43.95
C ASP A 355 18.15 -64.42 43.61
N LEU A 356 17.29 -64.25 42.57
CA LEU A 356 16.41 -65.29 42.07
C LEU A 356 17.22 -66.47 41.50
N THR A 357 18.23 -66.18 40.68
CA THR A 357 19.12 -67.18 40.12
C THR A 357 19.86 -67.97 41.22
N ASP A 358 20.41 -67.24 42.19
CA ASP A 358 21.11 -67.87 43.34
C ASP A 358 20.15 -68.76 44.18
N SER A 359 18.91 -68.28 44.40
CA SER A 359 17.87 -69.02 45.13
C SER A 359 17.50 -70.34 44.39
N VAL A 360 17.26 -70.27 43.06
CA VAL A 360 16.99 -71.43 42.24
C VAL A 360 18.15 -72.39 42.28
N ASN A 361 19.40 -71.96 42.19
CA ASN A 361 20.61 -72.72 42.27
C ASN A 361 20.75 -73.42 43.65
N THR A 362 20.32 -72.73 44.70
CA THR A 362 20.34 -73.27 46.05
C THR A 362 19.31 -74.38 46.20
N VAL A 363 18.09 -74.29 45.64
CA VAL A 363 17.08 -75.35 45.62
C VAL A 363 17.60 -76.55 44.87
N PHE A 364 18.16 -76.38 43.67
CA PHE A 364 18.71 -77.53 42.94
C PHE A 364 19.91 -78.17 43.63
N ARG A 365 20.74 -77.41 44.28
CA ARG A 365 21.84 -77.96 45.10
C ARG A 365 21.31 -78.85 46.27
N ASN A 366 20.33 -78.32 46.99
CA ASN A 366 19.73 -79.07 48.11
C ASN A 366 19.08 -80.37 47.65
N ILE A 367 18.31 -80.35 46.54
CA ILE A 367 17.75 -81.50 45.92
C ILE A 367 18.85 -82.48 45.56
N THR A 368 19.90 -82.05 44.91
CA THR A 368 21.07 -82.85 44.53
C THR A 368 21.72 -83.53 45.76
N THR A 369 21.91 -82.78 46.86
CA THR A 369 22.49 -83.32 48.09
C THR A 369 21.55 -84.35 48.72
N GLN A 370 20.25 -84.06 48.86
CA GLN A 370 19.29 -84.95 49.46
C GLN A 370 19.12 -86.26 48.69
N VAL A 371 19.08 -86.17 47.34
CA VAL A 371 18.97 -87.37 46.50
C VAL A 371 20.24 -88.21 46.59
N ARG A 372 21.43 -87.63 46.62
CA ARG A 372 22.68 -88.34 46.83
C ARG A 372 22.84 -88.97 48.19
N ASP A 373 22.30 -88.39 49.23
CA ASP A 373 22.32 -88.92 50.58
C ASP A 373 21.36 -90.11 50.75
N ILE A 374 20.38 -90.23 49.86
CA ILE A 374 19.38 -91.36 49.86
C ILE A 374 19.86 -92.55 48.98
N ALA A 375 20.66 -92.24 47.92
CA ALA A 375 21.18 -93.25 47.01
C ALA A 375 22.42 -93.99 47.58
#